data_fd9c12a36564e9b6dad80d34ec66fe69
#
_entry.id   fd9c12a36564e9b6dad80d34ec66fe69
#
_cell.length_a   1.000
_cell.length_b   1.000
_cell.length_c   1.000
_cell.angle_alpha   90.00
_cell.angle_beta   90.00
_cell.angle_gamma   90.00
#
_symmetry.space_group_name_H-M   'P 1'
#
loop_
_entity.id
_entity.type
_entity.pdbx_description
1 polymer ?
#
loop_
_entity_poly.entity_id
_entity_poly.type
_entity_poly.pdbx_seq_one_letter_code
_entity_poly.pdbx_strand_id
1 'polypeptide(L)'
;GYRQPISRRSALVVTASCALVTAPLLALIYGSFTVNGKLSASGWSNLLDTSIRPGLRLGIDPARAIVTSLMTASIATGFAVVLAVLVIASTAASPQLGRAIDLSAMLPLGISAVTLGLGLLITFDVPPVDWRASSLMVPLGHALIAAPFVIRPAIGALSTLNRQQVDAASTLGAHPVRALAHSVIPVVAVPLLSGAGFAAAISLGEF
;
A
#
# COMPACT_ATOMS: atom_id res chain seq x y z
N GLY A 1 28.47 17.16 14.02
CA GLY A 1 28.46 16.10 13.02
C GLY A 1 29.35 16.48 11.85
N TYR A 2 30.45 15.79 11.69
CA TYR A 2 31.40 15.96 10.57
C TYR A 2 30.70 15.51 9.28
N ARG A 3 30.33 16.46 8.40
CA ARG A 3 29.91 16.14 7.03
C ARG A 3 31.18 15.91 6.21
N GLN A 4 31.54 14.67 5.95
CA GLN A 4 32.61 14.37 5.01
C GLN A 4 32.22 14.89 3.60
N PRO A 5 33.12 15.55 2.88
CA PRO A 5 32.84 15.98 1.52
C PRO A 5 32.60 14.76 0.62
N ILE A 6 31.49 14.77 -0.11
CA ILE A 6 31.15 13.69 -1.05
C ILE A 6 32.23 13.64 -2.13
N SER A 7 32.87 12.49 -2.33
CA SER A 7 33.88 12.34 -3.38
C SER A 7 33.22 12.53 -4.77
N ARG A 8 33.97 13.04 -5.75
CA ARG A 8 33.47 13.20 -7.12
C ARG A 8 32.95 11.89 -7.72
N ARG A 9 33.55 10.76 -7.38
CA ARG A 9 33.10 9.43 -7.83
C ARG A 9 31.76 9.06 -7.21
N SER A 10 31.57 9.28 -5.91
CA SER A 10 30.25 9.01 -5.25
C SER A 10 29.17 9.94 -5.78
N ALA A 11 29.49 11.22 -6.05
CA ALA A 11 28.55 12.15 -6.65
C ALA A 11 28.12 11.69 -8.05
N LEU A 12 29.07 11.25 -8.89
CA LEU A 12 28.78 10.70 -10.23
C LEU A 12 27.88 9.46 -10.17
N VAL A 13 28.18 8.52 -9.29
CA VAL A 13 27.38 7.30 -9.13
C VAL A 13 25.95 7.65 -8.70
N VAL A 14 25.79 8.53 -7.71
CA VAL A 14 24.47 8.96 -7.24
C VAL A 14 23.70 9.66 -8.35
N THR A 15 24.34 10.59 -9.07
CA THR A 15 23.68 11.32 -10.18
C THR A 15 23.28 10.38 -11.30
N ALA A 16 24.16 9.45 -11.70
CA ALA A 16 23.85 8.46 -12.72
C ALA A 16 22.70 7.52 -12.31
N SER A 17 22.69 7.07 -11.06
CA SER A 17 21.60 6.25 -10.53
C SER A 17 20.27 7.01 -10.49
N CYS A 18 20.29 8.26 -10.04
CA CYS A 18 19.10 9.12 -10.05
C CYS A 18 18.61 9.35 -11.48
N ALA A 19 19.51 9.66 -12.42
CA ALA A 19 19.15 9.86 -13.83
C ALA A 19 18.55 8.59 -14.45
N LEU A 20 19.12 7.41 -14.16
CA LEU A 20 18.61 6.13 -14.66
C LEU A 20 17.18 5.84 -14.15
N VAL A 21 16.89 6.15 -12.89
CA VAL A 21 15.56 5.93 -12.30
C VAL A 21 14.55 7.00 -12.77
N THR A 22 14.99 8.26 -12.94
CA THR A 22 14.07 9.34 -13.32
C THR A 22 13.83 9.44 -14.81
N ALA A 23 14.76 8.99 -15.66
CA ALA A 23 14.64 9.07 -17.12
C ALA A 23 13.36 8.41 -17.67
N PRO A 24 12.97 7.18 -17.29
CA PRO A 24 11.73 6.57 -17.77
C PRO A 24 10.49 7.34 -17.31
N LEU A 25 10.50 7.90 -16.09
CA LEU A 25 9.39 8.71 -15.59
C LEU A 25 9.23 10.01 -16.39
N LEU A 26 10.35 10.69 -16.68
CA LEU A 26 10.34 11.89 -17.52
C LEU A 26 9.91 11.56 -18.95
N ALA A 27 10.33 10.42 -19.49
CA ALA A 27 9.90 9.96 -20.82
C ALA A 27 8.38 9.70 -20.88
N LEU A 28 7.81 9.10 -19.84
CA LEU A 28 6.36 8.89 -19.73
C LEU A 28 5.60 10.23 -19.64
N ILE A 29 6.09 11.16 -18.79
CA ILE A 29 5.49 12.49 -18.67
C ILE A 29 5.56 13.21 -20.03
N TYR A 30 6.72 13.23 -20.68
CA TYR A 30 6.87 13.85 -22.00
C TYR A 30 5.95 13.17 -23.03
N GLY A 31 5.90 11.85 -23.06
CA GLY A 31 5.02 11.08 -23.96
C GLY A 31 3.53 11.37 -23.73
N SER A 32 3.10 11.61 -22.49
CA SER A 32 1.72 11.96 -22.17
C SER A 32 1.26 13.31 -22.76
N PHE A 33 2.21 14.20 -23.01
CA PHE A 33 1.98 15.52 -23.64
C PHE A 33 2.38 15.54 -25.12
N THR A 34 2.65 14.39 -25.76
CA THR A 34 3.09 14.34 -27.15
C THR A 34 2.11 13.48 -27.96
N VAL A 35 1.52 14.07 -28.99
CA VAL A 35 0.64 13.39 -29.94
C VAL A 35 1.20 13.60 -31.35
N ASN A 36 1.48 12.51 -32.07
CA ASN A 36 2.08 12.55 -33.41
C ASN A 36 3.38 13.41 -33.49
N GLY A 37 4.22 13.33 -32.45
CA GLY A 37 5.50 14.07 -32.39
C GLY A 37 5.38 15.56 -32.09
N LYS A 38 4.17 16.07 -31.83
CA LYS A 38 3.92 17.48 -31.44
C LYS A 38 3.41 17.55 -30.01
N LEU A 39 3.83 18.58 -29.26
CA LEU A 39 3.30 18.85 -27.91
C LEU A 39 1.81 19.19 -28.02
N SER A 40 0.98 18.41 -27.33
CA SER A 40 -0.47 18.57 -27.34
C SER A 40 -1.08 18.01 -26.04
N ALA A 41 -1.99 18.75 -25.48
CA ALA A 41 -2.81 18.30 -24.35
C ALA A 41 -4.07 17.53 -24.77
N SER A 42 -4.26 17.27 -26.07
CA SER A 42 -5.46 16.62 -26.59
C SER A 42 -5.65 15.19 -26.06
N GLY A 43 -4.58 14.49 -25.69
CA GLY A 43 -4.66 13.21 -25.00
C GLY A 43 -5.41 13.31 -23.67
N TRP A 44 -5.14 14.38 -22.92
CA TRP A 44 -5.76 14.63 -21.61
C TRP A 44 -7.19 15.14 -21.73
N SER A 45 -7.51 16.04 -22.69
CA SER A 45 -8.88 16.50 -22.91
C SER A 45 -9.78 15.34 -23.34
N ASN A 46 -9.25 14.39 -24.11
CA ASN A 46 -9.98 13.22 -24.57
C ASN A 46 -10.18 12.12 -23.50
N LEU A 47 -9.56 12.22 -22.33
CA LEU A 47 -9.83 11.30 -21.22
C LEU A 47 -11.27 11.39 -20.70
N LEU A 48 -11.88 12.57 -20.80
CA LEU A 48 -13.25 12.82 -20.36
C LEU A 48 -14.28 12.62 -21.48
N ASP A 49 -13.81 12.38 -22.71
CA ASP A 49 -14.69 12.14 -23.86
C ASP A 49 -15.04 10.65 -23.93
N THR A 50 -16.29 10.34 -23.56
CA THR A 50 -16.87 9.00 -23.57
C THR A 50 -17.28 8.52 -24.97
N SER A 51 -17.06 9.32 -26.01
CA SER A 51 -17.34 8.93 -27.38
C SER A 51 -16.44 7.74 -27.78
N ILE A 52 -17.09 6.64 -28.24
CA ILE A 52 -16.43 5.44 -28.74
C ILE A 52 -15.49 5.86 -29.88
N ARG A 53 -14.19 5.75 -29.68
CA ARG A 53 -13.21 6.05 -30.74
C ARG A 53 -13.37 5.03 -31.86
N PRO A 54 -13.67 5.47 -33.10
CA PRO A 54 -13.69 4.58 -34.25
C PRO A 54 -12.27 4.00 -34.45
N GLY A 55 -12.06 2.73 -34.14
CA GLY A 55 -10.77 2.06 -34.27
C GLY A 55 -10.31 1.29 -33.03
N LEU A 56 -10.69 1.67 -31.80
CA LEU A 56 -10.52 0.81 -30.63
C LEU A 56 -11.83 0.04 -30.40
N ARG A 57 -11.84 -1.23 -30.74
CA ARG A 57 -12.98 -2.14 -30.54
C ARG A 57 -13.28 -2.48 -29.07
N LEU A 58 -12.53 -1.93 -28.14
CA LEU A 58 -12.75 -2.05 -26.70
C LEU A 58 -13.33 -0.73 -26.23
N GLY A 59 -14.60 -0.73 -25.86
CA GLY A 59 -15.27 0.40 -25.20
C GLY A 59 -14.69 0.66 -23.81
N ILE A 60 -13.42 1.04 -23.76
CA ILE A 60 -12.71 1.39 -22.52
C ILE A 60 -13.03 2.86 -22.25
N ASP A 61 -13.75 3.11 -21.16
CA ASP A 61 -13.93 4.43 -20.58
C ASP A 61 -12.77 4.71 -19.63
N PRO A 62 -11.78 5.56 -20.00
CA PRO A 62 -10.61 5.81 -19.17
C PRO A 62 -10.98 6.46 -17.83
N ALA A 63 -11.98 7.33 -17.80
CA ALA A 63 -12.44 7.98 -16.58
C ALA A 63 -13.01 6.95 -15.59
N ARG A 64 -13.82 6.03 -16.09
CA ARG A 64 -14.36 4.93 -15.29
C ARG A 64 -13.26 3.99 -14.80
N ALA A 65 -12.26 3.69 -15.63
CA ALA A 65 -11.11 2.88 -15.23
C ALA A 65 -10.34 3.52 -14.09
N ILE A 66 -10.05 4.84 -14.17
CA ILE A 66 -9.37 5.58 -13.10
C ILE A 66 -10.18 5.52 -11.80
N VAL A 67 -11.50 5.77 -11.84
CA VAL A 67 -12.35 5.70 -10.66
C VAL A 67 -12.34 4.30 -10.06
N THR A 68 -12.42 3.26 -10.88
CA THR A 68 -12.39 1.87 -10.42
C THR A 68 -11.05 1.54 -9.74
N SER A 69 -9.93 1.94 -10.34
CA SER A 69 -8.58 1.73 -9.76
C SER A 69 -8.43 2.45 -8.43
N LEU A 70 -8.85 3.72 -8.34
CA LEU A 70 -8.81 4.48 -7.09
C LEU A 70 -9.70 3.88 -6.01
N MET A 71 -10.88 3.42 -6.38
CA MET A 71 -11.81 2.76 -5.45
C MET A 71 -11.22 1.44 -4.94
N THR A 72 -10.68 0.60 -5.83
CA THR A 72 -10.01 -0.65 -5.49
C THR A 72 -8.84 -0.40 -4.55
N ALA A 73 -7.97 0.56 -4.87
CA ALA A 73 -6.82 0.91 -4.05
C ALA A 73 -7.24 1.43 -2.66
N SER A 74 -8.29 2.24 -2.59
CA SER A 74 -8.82 2.75 -1.32
C SER A 74 -9.35 1.63 -0.43
N ILE A 75 -10.12 0.71 -1.00
CA ILE A 75 -10.67 -0.45 -0.27
C ILE A 75 -9.54 -1.37 0.18
N ALA A 76 -8.59 -1.70 -0.71
CA ALA A 76 -7.44 -2.53 -0.39
C ALA A 76 -6.59 -1.93 0.73
N THR A 77 -6.31 -0.64 0.66
CA THR A 77 -5.59 0.10 1.70
C THR A 77 -6.34 0.07 3.02
N GLY A 78 -7.66 0.29 3.00
CA GLY A 78 -8.51 0.19 4.18
C GLY A 78 -8.42 -1.18 4.85
N PHE A 79 -8.50 -2.26 4.08
CA PHE A 79 -8.34 -3.63 4.60
C PHE A 79 -6.93 -3.86 5.16
N ALA A 80 -5.88 -3.42 4.46
CA ALA A 80 -4.51 -3.56 4.94
C ALA A 80 -4.26 -2.81 6.26
N VAL A 81 -4.83 -1.61 6.41
CA VAL A 81 -4.75 -0.82 7.65
C VAL A 81 -5.53 -1.51 8.77
N VAL A 82 -6.73 -2.02 8.52
CA VAL A 82 -7.51 -2.76 9.51
C VAL A 82 -6.73 -3.98 10.00
N LEU A 83 -6.16 -4.77 9.09
CA LEU A 83 -5.29 -5.90 9.44
C LEU A 83 -4.11 -5.46 10.30
N ALA A 84 -3.43 -4.38 9.93
CA ALA A 84 -2.31 -3.85 10.71
C ALA A 84 -2.74 -3.43 12.12
N VAL A 85 -3.88 -2.76 12.28
CA VAL A 85 -4.42 -2.38 13.60
C VAL A 85 -4.74 -3.61 14.44
N LEU A 86 -5.32 -4.65 13.86
CA LEU A 86 -5.60 -5.92 14.56
C LEU A 86 -4.31 -6.61 15.00
N VAL A 87 -3.26 -6.60 14.16
CA VAL A 87 -1.95 -7.15 14.51
C VAL A 87 -1.28 -6.35 15.63
N ILE A 88 -1.34 -5.02 15.59
CA ILE A 88 -0.84 -4.14 16.65
C ILE A 88 -1.56 -4.44 17.97
N ALA A 89 -2.89 -4.51 17.94
CA ALA A 89 -3.69 -4.81 19.13
C ALA A 89 -3.38 -6.20 19.70
N SER A 90 -3.24 -7.22 18.85
CA SER A 90 -2.87 -8.58 19.29
C SER A 90 -1.45 -8.64 19.87
N THR A 91 -0.49 -7.90 19.29
CA THR A 91 0.89 -7.81 19.79
C THR A 91 0.95 -7.11 21.14
N ALA A 92 0.12 -6.09 21.34
CA ALA A 92 0.01 -5.40 22.62
C ALA A 92 -0.60 -6.29 23.72
N ALA A 93 -1.58 -7.12 23.37
CA ALA A 93 -2.23 -8.06 24.30
C ALA A 93 -1.35 -9.28 24.60
N SER A 94 -0.71 -9.87 23.58
CA SER A 94 0.15 -11.06 23.71
C SER A 94 1.31 -11.00 22.69
N PRO A 95 2.54 -10.80 23.14
CA PRO A 95 3.71 -10.74 22.24
C PRO A 95 3.93 -12.02 21.42
N GLN A 96 3.55 -13.18 21.97
CA GLN A 96 3.68 -14.47 21.28
C GLN A 96 2.67 -14.58 20.12
N LEU A 97 1.40 -14.23 20.38
CA LEU A 97 0.35 -14.21 19.39
C LEU A 97 0.67 -13.17 18.29
N GLY A 98 1.10 -11.98 18.69
CA GLY A 98 1.48 -10.92 17.75
C GLY A 98 2.59 -11.36 16.79
N ARG A 99 3.62 -12.07 17.30
CA ARG A 99 4.70 -12.61 16.47
C ARG A 99 4.19 -13.67 15.49
N ALA A 100 3.30 -14.57 15.91
CA ALA A 100 2.74 -15.58 15.04
C ALA A 100 1.91 -14.94 13.91
N ILE A 101 1.09 -13.94 14.24
CA ILE A 101 0.27 -13.22 13.25
C ILE A 101 1.17 -12.40 12.30
N ASP A 102 2.21 -11.72 12.80
CA ASP A 102 3.18 -10.99 11.98
C ASP A 102 3.86 -11.93 10.97
N LEU A 103 4.33 -13.09 11.40
CA LEU A 103 4.92 -14.09 10.52
C LEU A 103 3.93 -14.59 9.47
N SER A 104 2.68 -14.84 9.85
CA SER A 104 1.63 -15.25 8.91
C SER A 104 1.32 -14.16 7.89
N ALA A 105 1.31 -12.90 8.31
CA ALA A 105 1.10 -11.76 7.42
C ALA A 105 2.24 -11.57 6.40
N MET A 106 3.42 -12.18 6.62
CA MET A 106 4.54 -12.13 5.66
C MET A 106 4.43 -13.19 4.56
N LEU A 107 3.60 -14.22 4.72
CA LEU A 107 3.48 -15.30 3.73
C LEU A 107 3.17 -14.82 2.30
N PRO A 108 2.29 -13.82 2.08
CA PRO A 108 2.00 -13.32 0.74
C PRO A 108 3.21 -12.76 0.01
N LEU A 109 4.24 -12.24 0.70
CA LEU A 109 5.46 -11.73 0.07
C LEU A 109 6.29 -12.82 -0.63
N GLY A 110 6.14 -14.08 -0.22
CA GLY A 110 6.80 -15.23 -0.84
C GLY A 110 6.04 -15.83 -2.01
N ILE A 111 4.83 -15.32 -2.32
CA ILE A 111 3.92 -15.89 -3.32
C ILE A 111 3.76 -14.86 -4.45
N SER A 112 3.73 -15.33 -5.71
CA SER A 112 3.44 -14.41 -6.81
C SER A 112 1.98 -13.94 -6.76
N ALA A 113 1.72 -12.70 -7.21
CA ALA A 113 0.37 -12.13 -7.26
C ALA A 113 -0.60 -13.03 -8.08
N VAL A 114 -0.11 -13.64 -9.17
CA VAL A 114 -0.89 -14.58 -9.99
C VAL A 114 -1.27 -15.84 -9.21
N THR A 115 -0.33 -16.41 -8.47
CA THR A 115 -0.59 -17.62 -7.65
C THR A 115 -1.59 -17.28 -6.52
N LEU A 116 -1.44 -16.12 -5.90
CA LEU A 116 -2.36 -15.65 -4.85
C LEU A 116 -3.76 -15.42 -5.42
N GLY A 117 -3.87 -14.76 -6.58
CA GLY A 117 -5.14 -14.55 -7.27
C GLY A 117 -5.83 -15.85 -7.64
N LEU A 118 -5.09 -16.82 -8.19
CA LEU A 118 -5.61 -18.15 -8.49
C LEU A 118 -6.07 -18.89 -7.22
N GLY A 119 -5.28 -18.80 -6.15
CA GLY A 119 -5.63 -19.38 -4.85
C GLY A 119 -6.94 -18.80 -4.28
N LEU A 120 -7.13 -17.49 -4.37
CA LEU A 120 -8.37 -16.83 -3.99
C LEU A 120 -9.55 -17.31 -4.83
N LEU A 121 -9.39 -17.37 -6.17
CA LEU A 121 -10.44 -17.86 -7.07
C LEU A 121 -10.86 -19.28 -6.74
N ILE A 122 -9.92 -20.20 -6.48
CA ILE A 122 -10.21 -21.59 -6.16
C ILE A 122 -10.84 -21.70 -4.77
N THR A 123 -10.34 -20.95 -3.79
CA THR A 123 -10.82 -21.01 -2.41
C THR A 123 -12.26 -20.51 -2.27
N PHE A 124 -12.63 -19.49 -3.02
CA PHE A 124 -13.96 -18.87 -2.97
C PHE A 124 -14.90 -19.34 -4.09
N ASP A 125 -14.58 -20.44 -4.76
CA ASP A 125 -15.41 -21.08 -5.79
C ASP A 125 -16.46 -22.04 -5.20
N VAL A 126 -16.48 -22.28 -3.90
CA VAL A 126 -17.31 -23.31 -3.27
C VAL A 126 -18.51 -22.70 -2.55
N PRO A 127 -19.76 -23.23 -2.77
CA PRO A 127 -20.91 -22.82 -1.96
C PRO A 127 -20.65 -23.02 -0.45
N PRO A 128 -21.22 -22.17 0.44
CA PRO A 128 -22.35 -21.28 0.18
C PRO A 128 -21.97 -19.88 -0.34
N VAL A 129 -20.69 -19.59 -0.54
CA VAL A 129 -20.22 -18.21 -0.82
C VAL A 129 -19.43 -18.18 -2.14
N ASP A 130 -20.14 -18.01 -3.25
CA ASP A 130 -19.48 -17.70 -4.53
C ASP A 130 -19.13 -16.22 -4.58
N TRP A 131 -17.89 -15.90 -4.18
CA TRP A 131 -17.36 -14.53 -4.20
C TRP A 131 -16.61 -14.18 -5.48
N ARG A 132 -16.50 -15.10 -6.43
CA ARG A 132 -15.78 -14.87 -7.70
C ARG A 132 -16.32 -13.69 -8.47
N ALA A 133 -17.63 -13.48 -8.44
CA ALA A 133 -18.30 -12.33 -9.06
C ALA A 133 -18.29 -11.07 -8.18
N SER A 134 -17.74 -11.15 -6.96
CA SER A 134 -17.70 -10.01 -6.05
C SER A 134 -16.62 -9.01 -6.45
N SER A 135 -17.00 -7.73 -6.52
CA SER A 135 -16.05 -6.62 -6.71
C SER A 135 -15.02 -6.47 -5.57
N LEU A 136 -15.20 -7.20 -4.45
CA LEU A 136 -14.29 -7.19 -3.32
C LEU A 136 -13.11 -8.17 -3.46
N MET A 137 -13.18 -9.13 -4.37
CA MET A 137 -12.13 -10.13 -4.55
C MET A 137 -10.79 -9.50 -4.90
N VAL A 138 -10.77 -8.56 -5.84
CA VAL A 138 -9.55 -7.85 -6.27
C VAL A 138 -8.98 -6.99 -5.13
N PRO A 139 -9.76 -6.12 -4.46
CA PRO A 139 -9.26 -5.37 -3.30
C PRO A 139 -8.71 -6.25 -2.17
N LEU A 140 -9.31 -7.42 -1.91
CA LEU A 140 -8.81 -8.36 -0.90
C LEU A 140 -7.46 -8.95 -1.29
N GLY A 141 -7.29 -9.34 -2.56
CA GLY A 141 -6.00 -9.82 -3.08
C GLY A 141 -4.91 -8.76 -2.93
N HIS A 142 -5.19 -7.53 -3.33
CA HIS A 142 -4.27 -6.39 -3.17
C HIS A 142 -3.96 -6.09 -1.70
N ALA A 143 -4.97 -6.16 -0.83
CA ALA A 143 -4.79 -5.97 0.62
C ALA A 143 -3.84 -7.00 1.23
N LEU A 144 -3.93 -8.27 0.82
CA LEU A 144 -3.04 -9.34 1.29
C LEU A 144 -1.59 -9.08 0.89
N ILE A 145 -1.35 -8.64 -0.35
CA ILE A 145 0.01 -8.29 -0.84
C ILE A 145 0.53 -7.04 -0.12
N ALA A 146 -0.32 -6.06 0.11
CA ALA A 146 0.05 -4.77 0.70
C ALA A 146 0.16 -4.81 2.24
N ALA A 147 -0.54 -5.73 2.91
CA ALA A 147 -0.59 -5.82 4.38
C ALA A 147 0.79 -5.82 5.06
N PRO A 148 1.80 -6.58 4.59
CA PRO A 148 3.14 -6.58 5.17
C PRO A 148 3.78 -5.18 5.24
N PHE A 149 3.54 -4.35 4.22
CA PHE A 149 4.11 -3.00 4.12
C PHE A 149 3.46 -2.00 5.10
N VAL A 150 2.26 -2.31 5.60
CA VAL A 150 1.59 -1.53 6.64
C VAL A 150 1.95 -2.09 8.04
N ILE A 151 1.94 -3.42 8.18
CA ILE A 151 2.16 -4.10 9.46
C ILE A 151 3.59 -3.91 9.97
N ARG A 152 4.59 -4.13 9.12
CA ARG A 152 6.01 -4.12 9.54
C ARG A 152 6.48 -2.79 10.11
N PRO A 153 6.28 -1.63 9.47
CA PRO A 153 6.67 -0.35 10.04
C PRO A 153 5.95 -0.05 11.35
N ALA A 154 4.67 -0.44 11.44
CA ALA A 154 3.86 -0.21 12.64
C ALA A 154 4.33 -1.06 13.84
N ILE A 155 4.64 -2.36 13.63
CA ILE A 155 5.23 -3.22 14.66
C ILE A 155 6.62 -2.73 15.05
N GLY A 156 7.44 -2.33 14.07
CA GLY A 156 8.75 -1.75 14.33
C GLY A 156 8.66 -0.54 15.26
N ALA A 157 7.71 0.35 15.00
CA ALA A 157 7.47 1.51 15.88
C ALA A 157 6.93 1.08 17.25
N LEU A 158 6.03 0.11 17.31
CA LEU A 158 5.51 -0.41 18.59
C LEU A 158 6.63 -1.00 19.47
N SER A 159 7.66 -1.60 18.88
CA SER A 159 8.80 -2.15 19.62
C SER A 159 9.66 -1.09 20.30
N THR A 160 9.57 0.17 19.88
CA THR A 160 10.27 1.31 20.52
C THR A 160 9.50 1.86 21.73
N LEU A 161 8.27 1.41 21.94
CA LEU A 161 7.43 1.89 23.05
C LEU A 161 7.99 1.38 24.39
N ASN A 162 8.26 2.32 25.31
CA ASN A 162 8.65 1.96 26.65
C ASN A 162 7.42 1.54 27.47
N ARG A 163 7.34 0.26 27.84
CA ARG A 163 6.24 -0.29 28.64
C ARG A 163 6.05 0.44 29.97
N GLN A 164 7.12 0.99 30.56
CA GLN A 164 7.05 1.79 31.78
C GLN A 164 6.12 3.00 31.66
N GLN A 165 5.97 3.57 30.46
CA GLN A 165 5.01 4.68 30.23
C GLN A 165 3.57 4.22 30.34
N VAL A 166 3.27 3.03 29.84
CA VAL A 166 1.92 2.42 29.92
C VAL A 166 1.61 2.06 31.38
N ASP A 167 2.61 1.49 32.09
CA ASP A 167 2.48 1.10 33.48
C ASP A 167 2.29 2.33 34.39
N ALA A 168 3.03 3.42 34.14
CA ALA A 168 2.88 4.69 34.86
C ALA A 168 1.49 5.32 34.68
N ALA A 169 0.95 5.29 33.45
CA ALA A 169 -0.41 5.77 33.21
C ALA A 169 -1.46 4.93 33.95
N SER A 170 -1.24 3.61 34.04
CA SER A 170 -2.11 2.69 34.77
C SER A 170 -2.07 2.93 36.29
N THR A 171 -0.88 3.23 36.86
CA THR A 171 -0.74 3.56 38.28
C THR A 171 -1.40 4.88 38.65
N LEU A 172 -1.54 5.81 37.69
CA LEU A 172 -2.28 7.07 37.85
C LEU A 172 -3.79 6.91 37.67
N GLY A 173 -4.30 5.68 37.61
CA GLY A 173 -5.72 5.38 37.51
C GLY A 173 -6.33 5.44 36.12
N ALA A 174 -5.52 5.51 35.07
CA ALA A 174 -6.03 5.44 33.70
C ALA A 174 -6.54 4.03 33.40
N HIS A 175 -7.73 3.94 32.77
CA HIS A 175 -8.25 2.66 32.30
C HIS A 175 -7.24 2.03 31.30
N PRO A 176 -6.91 0.72 31.41
CA PRO A 176 -5.85 0.07 30.62
C PRO A 176 -5.94 0.34 29.11
N VAL A 177 -7.14 0.30 28.54
CA VAL A 177 -7.36 0.59 27.11
C VAL A 177 -7.02 2.04 26.78
N ARG A 178 -7.34 3.00 27.64
CA ARG A 178 -7.05 4.41 27.44
C ARG A 178 -5.54 4.69 27.56
N ALA A 179 -4.89 4.09 28.58
CA ALA A 179 -3.43 4.20 28.75
C ALA A 179 -2.69 3.64 27.51
N LEU A 180 -3.08 2.46 27.04
CA LEU A 180 -2.52 1.84 25.86
C LEU A 180 -2.75 2.71 24.60
N ALA A 181 -3.98 3.19 24.37
CA ALA A 181 -4.30 4.01 23.22
C ALA A 181 -3.51 5.33 23.20
N HIS A 182 -3.40 6.02 24.33
CA HIS A 182 -2.63 7.28 24.42
C HIS A 182 -1.14 7.10 24.21
N SER A 183 -0.59 5.93 24.57
CA SER A 183 0.84 5.64 24.40
C SER A 183 1.13 5.07 23.01
N VAL A 184 0.27 4.21 22.47
CA VAL A 184 0.51 3.47 21.21
C VAL A 184 0.16 4.33 19.99
N ILE A 185 -1.00 5.01 20.00
CA ILE A 185 -1.48 5.74 18.81
C ILE A 185 -0.46 6.76 18.29
N PRO A 186 0.13 7.65 19.12
CA PRO A 186 1.11 8.61 18.61
C PRO A 186 2.34 7.98 17.99
N VAL A 187 2.77 6.83 18.50
CA VAL A 187 3.97 6.13 18.06
C VAL A 187 3.73 5.42 16.73
N VAL A 188 2.55 4.79 16.54
CA VAL A 188 2.26 3.98 15.36
C VAL A 188 1.57 4.78 14.24
N ALA A 189 1.03 5.96 14.51
CA ALA A 189 0.24 6.72 13.54
C ALA A 189 1.05 7.07 12.27
N VAL A 190 2.26 7.59 12.43
CA VAL A 190 3.10 7.98 11.28
C VAL A 190 3.54 6.76 10.46
N PRO A 191 4.08 5.68 11.05
CA PRO A 191 4.36 4.44 10.33
C PRO A 191 3.13 3.83 9.65
N LEU A 192 1.98 3.88 10.31
CA LEU A 192 0.73 3.35 9.76
C LEU A 192 0.29 4.14 8.53
N LEU A 193 0.33 5.48 8.58
CA LEU A 193 0.02 6.34 7.45
C LEU A 193 1.01 6.16 6.30
N SER A 194 2.30 6.04 6.59
CA SER A 194 3.33 5.76 5.57
C SER A 194 3.09 4.40 4.92
N GLY A 195 2.79 3.37 5.72
CA GLY A 195 2.43 2.05 5.23
C GLY A 195 1.16 2.06 4.38
N ALA A 196 0.14 2.83 4.77
CA ALA A 196 -1.08 3.02 4.00
C ALA A 196 -0.80 3.66 2.63
N GLY A 197 0.10 4.66 2.57
CA GLY A 197 0.56 5.23 1.31
C GLY A 197 1.24 4.21 0.41
N PHE A 198 2.09 3.34 0.97
CA PHE A 198 2.69 2.21 0.24
C PHE A 198 1.64 1.21 -0.25
N ALA A 199 0.67 0.85 0.59
CA ALA A 199 -0.41 -0.06 0.22
C ALA A 199 -1.24 0.49 -0.96
N ALA A 200 -1.56 1.78 -0.93
CA ALA A 200 -2.24 2.44 -2.03
C ALA A 200 -1.40 2.43 -3.32
N ALA A 201 -0.10 2.73 -3.23
CA ALA A 201 0.82 2.71 -4.37
C ALA A 201 0.96 1.30 -4.98
N ILE A 202 1.10 0.26 -4.15
CA ILE A 202 1.15 -1.14 -4.58
C ILE A 202 -0.16 -1.49 -5.30
N SER A 203 -1.31 -1.20 -4.69
CA SER A 203 -2.60 -1.51 -5.30
C SER A 203 -2.84 -0.81 -6.63
N LEU A 204 -2.36 0.43 -6.79
CA LEU A 204 -2.42 1.15 -8.07
C LEU A 204 -1.43 0.62 -9.11
N GLY A 205 -0.32 0.02 -8.67
CA GLY A 205 0.72 -0.54 -9.55
C GLY A 205 0.46 -1.97 -10.02
N GLU A 206 -0.50 -2.67 -9.43
CA GLU A 206 -0.87 -4.05 -9.79
C GLU A 206 -1.81 -4.14 -11.03
N PHE A 207 -2.22 -3.00 -11.60
CA PHE A 207 -3.05 -2.92 -12.82
C PHE A 207 -2.23 -2.69 -14.08
#